data_05267d7d5af906f154e35f35a64daf46
#
_entry.id   05267d7d5af906f154e35f35a64daf46
#
_cell.length_a   1.000
_cell.length_b   1.000
_cell.length_c   1.000
_cell.angle_alpha   90.00
_cell.angle_beta   90.00
_cell.angle_gamma   90.00
#
_symmetry.space_group_name_H-M   'P 1'
#
loop_
_entity.id
_entity.type
_entity.pdbx_description
1 polymer ?
#
loop_
_entity_poly.entity_id
_entity_poly.type
_entity_poly.pdbx_seq_one_letter_code
_entity_poly.pdbx_strand_id
1 'polypeptide(L)'
;MSNHFFFVQDRTELNLQHLDSEFAIEQTHGGQLFIKKEAGFAKTICDGKLVFLIGELYNVAALQTMLGQVEGNVWALDNAELLALLRARLGDTAFSLVEGDFCLLSVDDKGDIEVVTDPHGFNPVHVIENHNLWITNNLKIVGKIEGTRAFNFKPVDEVIAHSMKPDDFTPVSNGRKLKPGSLSKIRTDEQSYHYIETRMLSTLINNNLLSLRKDRVFEIIDSIFTANLQGGARKNATIGIPLSGGLDSSLITALASQSFKKVKTWSIGTEISNEFPFAQIVSDTLGTEHEVKILSDRDVMSGILEAIYHNEIFDGLSSEIQSGLFNVYKLASGKVDALLTGYGSDLLFGGILNPGSFYSAPNKLLAEQVYRTKWTGEFSTSGASHYGLKVYHPFWNNSLISLCRNLDPDFKIKDNEVKNVLREYTGSLKYLPDEIVWRKKIGIHEGSSVNKAFANLLNTSVDNYKEKTRFAYTLYKEFMQEKLLPEEATPEKLRELMAKA
;
A
#
# COMPACT_ATOMS: atom_id res chain seq x y z
N MET A 1 6.37 5.50 12.32
CA MET A 1 7.73 5.88 11.86
C MET A 1 7.73 5.92 10.35
N SER A 2 8.04 7.04 9.76
CA SER A 2 7.94 7.25 8.30
C SER A 2 9.20 6.72 7.60
N ASN A 3 9.03 5.77 6.66
CA ASN A 3 10.15 5.20 5.86
C ASN A 3 10.56 6.14 4.71
N HIS A 4 10.42 7.46 4.86
CA HIS A 4 10.75 8.40 3.80
C HIS A 4 12.25 8.49 3.56
N PHE A 5 12.60 8.45 2.28
CA PHE A 5 13.96 8.65 1.80
C PHE A 5 13.97 9.39 0.47
N PHE A 6 15.11 9.97 0.14
CA PHE A 6 15.45 10.36 -1.23
C PHE A 6 16.94 10.19 -1.47
N PHE A 7 17.26 9.75 -2.67
CA PHE A 7 18.59 9.81 -3.24
C PHE A 7 18.61 10.94 -4.25
N VAL A 8 19.65 11.76 -4.21
CA VAL A 8 19.86 12.81 -5.20
C VAL A 8 21.27 12.72 -5.77
N GLN A 9 21.34 12.70 -7.09
CA GLN A 9 22.55 13.02 -7.81
C GLN A 9 22.45 14.48 -8.23
N ASP A 10 23.19 15.32 -7.49
CA ASP A 10 23.11 16.76 -7.60
C ASP A 10 24.10 17.27 -8.66
N ARG A 11 23.58 17.95 -9.68
CA ARG A 11 24.34 18.60 -10.74
C ARG A 11 24.25 20.12 -10.68
N THR A 12 23.46 20.67 -9.76
CA THR A 12 23.20 22.10 -9.65
C THR A 12 23.67 22.73 -8.35
N GLU A 13 24.46 22.00 -7.56
CA GLU A 13 24.96 22.42 -6.24
C GLU A 13 23.81 22.82 -5.28
N LEU A 14 22.88 21.91 -5.07
CA LEU A 14 21.76 22.09 -4.14
C LEU A 14 22.28 22.30 -2.71
N ASN A 15 21.78 23.31 -2.01
CA ASN A 15 22.05 23.47 -0.59
C ASN A 15 21.13 22.58 0.26
N LEU A 16 21.59 21.37 0.56
CA LEU A 16 20.85 20.34 1.31
C LEU A 16 21.27 20.22 2.79
N GLN A 17 22.25 21.01 3.25
CA GLN A 17 22.79 20.92 4.62
C GLN A 17 21.73 21.14 5.70
N HIS A 18 20.72 21.97 5.44
CA HIS A 18 19.64 22.22 6.40
C HIS A 18 18.76 21.00 6.70
N LEU A 19 18.89 19.91 5.93
CA LEU A 19 18.14 18.68 6.12
C LEU A 19 18.75 17.72 7.15
N ASP A 20 19.97 17.99 7.63
CA ASP A 20 20.69 17.17 8.63
C ASP A 20 19.89 16.99 9.92
N SER A 21 19.04 17.94 10.29
CA SER A 21 18.20 17.84 11.49
C SER A 21 17.16 16.71 11.38
N GLU A 22 16.65 16.45 10.18
CA GLU A 22 15.56 15.51 9.93
C GLU A 22 16.03 14.17 9.32
N PHE A 23 17.14 14.19 8.56
CA PHE A 23 17.62 13.05 7.80
C PHE A 23 18.99 12.57 8.23
N ALA A 24 19.21 11.27 8.23
CA ALA A 24 20.52 10.68 8.17
C ALA A 24 21.03 10.76 6.73
N ILE A 25 22.30 11.17 6.55
CA ILE A 25 22.90 11.41 5.23
C ILE A 25 24.01 10.39 5.01
N GLU A 26 23.89 9.65 3.91
CA GLU A 26 24.89 8.67 3.47
C GLU A 26 25.47 9.13 2.14
N GLN A 27 26.80 9.23 2.09
CA GLN A 27 27.55 9.54 0.86
C GLN A 27 27.72 8.27 0.03
N THR A 28 27.47 8.38 -1.26
CA THR A 28 27.66 7.30 -2.21
C THR A 28 28.51 7.78 -3.38
N HIS A 29 28.92 6.87 -4.24
CA HIS A 29 29.57 7.26 -5.48
C HIS A 29 28.54 7.92 -6.42
N GLY A 30 28.74 9.19 -6.73
CA GLY A 30 27.89 9.96 -7.64
C GLY A 30 26.61 10.58 -7.03
N GLY A 31 26.36 10.46 -5.71
CA GLY A 31 25.20 11.09 -5.09
C GLY A 31 25.12 10.96 -3.58
N GLN A 32 24.03 11.50 -3.03
CA GLN A 32 23.76 11.47 -1.60
C GLN A 32 22.41 10.81 -1.33
N LEU A 33 22.36 9.92 -0.35
CA LEU A 33 21.14 9.29 0.13
C LEU A 33 20.73 9.92 1.47
N PHE A 34 19.51 10.40 1.53
CA PHE A 34 18.89 10.97 2.72
C PHE A 34 17.79 10.03 3.20
N ILE A 35 17.86 9.61 4.46
CA ILE A 35 16.90 8.70 5.07
C ILE A 35 16.32 9.39 6.31
N LYS A 36 15.00 9.47 6.43
CA LYS A 36 14.35 10.06 7.61
C LYS A 36 14.84 9.35 8.88
N LYS A 37 15.27 10.11 9.89
CA LYS A 37 15.94 9.55 11.10
C LYS A 37 15.10 8.53 11.86
N GLU A 38 13.77 8.65 11.78
CA GLU A 38 12.86 7.67 12.37
C GLU A 38 12.65 6.41 11.50
N ALA A 39 13.12 6.42 10.25
CA ALA A 39 13.02 5.26 9.37
C ALA A 39 13.99 4.17 9.79
N GLY A 40 13.53 2.93 9.78
CA GLY A 40 14.42 1.77 9.88
C GLY A 40 15.25 1.64 8.62
N PHE A 41 16.59 1.58 8.74
CA PHE A 41 17.43 1.19 7.62
C PHE A 41 18.60 0.34 8.06
N ALA A 42 19.11 -0.49 7.15
CA ALA A 42 20.34 -1.26 7.29
C ALA A 42 21.19 -1.05 6.06
N LYS A 43 22.53 -1.17 6.21
CA LYS A 43 23.45 -1.03 5.08
C LYS A 43 24.53 -2.10 5.12
N THR A 44 24.93 -2.56 3.94
CA THR A 44 26.03 -3.51 3.77
C THR A 44 26.77 -3.26 2.45
N ILE A 45 27.87 -3.96 2.25
CA ILE A 45 28.57 -4.00 0.96
C ILE A 45 28.43 -5.41 0.39
N CYS A 46 27.94 -5.50 -0.84
CA CYS A 46 27.78 -6.76 -1.54
C CYS A 46 28.21 -6.62 -2.99
N ASP A 47 29.11 -7.51 -3.45
CA ASP A 47 29.65 -7.52 -4.82
C ASP A 47 30.20 -6.16 -5.27
N GLY A 48 30.88 -5.45 -4.36
CA GLY A 48 31.45 -4.12 -4.61
C GLY A 48 30.44 -2.98 -4.63
N LYS A 49 29.15 -3.23 -4.36
CA LYS A 49 28.10 -2.22 -4.28
C LYS A 49 27.80 -1.87 -2.83
N LEU A 50 27.55 -0.60 -2.58
CA LEU A 50 26.97 -0.14 -1.33
C LEU A 50 25.46 -0.33 -1.40
N VAL A 51 24.93 -1.12 -0.48
CA VAL A 51 23.52 -1.57 -0.46
C VAL A 51 22.81 -0.99 0.76
N PHE A 52 21.68 -0.34 0.54
CA PHE A 52 20.80 0.20 1.58
C PHE A 52 19.44 -0.48 1.52
N LEU A 53 19.02 -1.08 2.61
CA LEU A 53 17.65 -1.52 2.82
C LEU A 53 16.95 -0.47 3.67
N ILE A 54 15.88 0.12 3.15
CA ILE A 54 15.07 1.14 3.82
C ILE A 54 13.67 0.55 4.02
N GLY A 55 13.18 0.58 5.26
CA GLY A 55 11.89 0.01 5.62
C GLY A 55 11.99 -1.29 6.41
N GLU A 56 10.95 -2.13 6.33
CA GLU A 56 10.78 -3.30 7.20
C GLU A 56 10.46 -4.57 6.39
N LEU A 57 11.12 -5.67 6.74
CA LEU A 57 10.81 -7.00 6.22
C LEU A 57 9.86 -7.74 7.18
N TYR A 58 8.85 -8.41 6.62
CA TYR A 58 7.82 -9.09 7.42
C TYR A 58 8.10 -10.58 7.64
N ASN A 59 8.89 -11.21 6.77
CA ASN A 59 9.13 -12.65 6.79
C ASN A 59 10.58 -13.05 7.08
N VAL A 60 11.32 -12.22 7.83
CA VAL A 60 12.75 -12.43 8.17
C VAL A 60 13.02 -13.82 8.71
N ALA A 61 12.24 -14.30 9.67
CA ALA A 61 12.42 -15.63 10.27
C ALA A 61 12.28 -16.77 9.24
N ALA A 62 11.38 -16.64 8.28
CA ALA A 62 11.22 -17.65 7.22
C ALA A 62 12.44 -17.63 6.27
N LEU A 63 12.93 -16.46 5.91
CA LEU A 63 14.12 -16.29 5.07
C LEU A 63 15.37 -16.84 5.77
N GLN A 64 15.54 -16.54 7.06
CA GLN A 64 16.63 -17.10 7.88
C GLN A 64 16.54 -18.62 8.00
N THR A 65 15.35 -19.16 8.22
CA THR A 65 15.14 -20.63 8.29
C THR A 65 15.53 -21.30 6.97
N MET A 66 15.13 -20.72 5.85
CA MET A 66 15.45 -21.25 4.52
C MET A 66 16.97 -21.25 4.27
N LEU A 67 17.66 -20.17 4.59
CA LEU A 67 19.12 -20.07 4.45
C LEU A 67 19.87 -20.90 5.49
N GLY A 68 19.40 -20.98 6.72
CA GLY A 68 20.03 -21.71 7.82
C GLY A 68 20.15 -23.22 7.59
N GLN A 69 19.37 -23.77 6.63
CA GLN A 69 19.52 -25.16 6.16
C GLN A 69 20.81 -25.38 5.34
N VAL A 70 21.41 -24.29 4.82
CA VAL A 70 22.57 -24.36 3.90
C VAL A 70 23.77 -23.62 4.49
N GLU A 71 23.55 -22.60 5.29
CA GLU A 71 24.56 -21.70 5.84
C GLU A 71 24.57 -21.77 7.38
N GLY A 72 25.70 -21.39 7.97
CA GLY A 72 25.87 -21.39 9.42
C GLY A 72 25.01 -20.34 10.16
N ASN A 73 25.62 -19.36 10.79
CA ASN A 73 24.98 -18.42 11.70
C ASN A 73 24.23 -17.27 10.97
N VAL A 74 23.15 -17.58 10.24
CA VAL A 74 22.31 -16.57 9.55
C VAL A 74 21.45 -15.72 10.50
N TRP A 75 21.29 -16.15 11.75
CA TRP A 75 20.45 -15.47 12.75
C TRP A 75 21.08 -14.19 13.30
N ALA A 76 22.38 -14.01 13.10
CA ALA A 76 23.12 -12.82 13.51
C ALA A 76 23.18 -11.72 12.42
N LEU A 77 22.73 -12.03 11.20
CA LEU A 77 22.74 -11.09 10.10
C LEU A 77 21.68 -10.01 10.29
N ASP A 78 22.01 -8.76 9.95
CA ASP A 78 21.00 -7.74 9.77
C ASP A 78 20.21 -7.97 8.47
N ASN A 79 19.16 -7.21 8.26
CA ASN A 79 18.25 -7.43 7.12
C ASN A 79 18.94 -7.14 5.76
N ALA A 80 19.89 -6.21 5.68
CA ALA A 80 20.59 -5.92 4.44
C ALA A 80 21.60 -7.05 4.12
N GLU A 81 22.32 -7.54 5.12
CA GLU A 81 23.21 -8.69 4.99
C GLU A 81 22.44 -9.96 4.60
N LEU A 82 21.27 -10.18 5.22
CA LEU A 82 20.38 -11.30 4.89
C LEU A 82 19.94 -11.26 3.42
N LEU A 83 19.51 -10.10 2.91
CA LEU A 83 19.12 -9.96 1.51
C LEU A 83 20.31 -10.08 0.55
N ALA A 84 21.48 -9.58 0.93
CA ALA A 84 22.70 -9.73 0.16
C ALA A 84 23.10 -11.22 0.03
N LEU A 85 23.04 -11.98 1.12
CA LEU A 85 23.29 -13.41 1.12
C LEU A 85 22.25 -14.18 0.30
N LEU A 86 20.98 -13.85 0.43
CA LEU A 86 19.90 -14.43 -0.40
C LEU A 86 20.17 -14.21 -1.89
N ARG A 87 20.51 -12.98 -2.26
CA ARG A 87 20.85 -12.64 -3.65
C ARG A 87 22.06 -13.41 -4.15
N ALA A 88 23.11 -13.54 -3.34
CA ALA A 88 24.29 -14.30 -3.70
C ALA A 88 24.01 -15.80 -3.97
N ARG A 89 23.00 -16.37 -3.31
CA ARG A 89 22.62 -17.78 -3.45
C ARG A 89 21.58 -18.05 -4.54
N LEU A 90 20.61 -17.17 -4.70
CA LEU A 90 19.45 -17.39 -5.56
C LEU A 90 19.39 -16.42 -6.75
N GLY A 91 20.39 -15.54 -6.86
CA GLY A 91 20.33 -14.43 -7.82
C GLY A 91 19.21 -13.45 -7.49
N ASP A 92 18.83 -12.62 -8.45
CA ASP A 92 17.78 -11.60 -8.25
C ASP A 92 16.40 -12.19 -7.97
N THR A 93 16.17 -13.46 -8.30
CA THR A 93 14.90 -14.16 -7.97
C THR A 93 14.67 -14.28 -6.47
N ALA A 94 15.72 -14.14 -5.65
CA ALA A 94 15.63 -14.08 -4.19
C ALA A 94 14.62 -13.04 -3.69
N PHE A 95 14.55 -11.90 -4.37
CA PHE A 95 13.67 -10.81 -3.97
C PHE A 95 12.17 -11.12 -4.15
N SER A 96 11.81 -12.13 -4.98
CA SER A 96 10.43 -12.59 -5.08
C SER A 96 9.93 -13.34 -3.84
N LEU A 97 10.83 -13.73 -2.95
CA LEU A 97 10.53 -14.41 -1.68
C LEU A 97 10.35 -13.43 -0.52
N VAL A 98 10.69 -12.16 -0.73
CA VAL A 98 10.71 -11.14 0.32
C VAL A 98 9.34 -10.50 0.47
N GLU A 99 8.85 -10.48 1.70
CA GLU A 99 7.63 -9.77 2.11
C GLU A 99 8.02 -8.58 2.98
N GLY A 100 7.42 -7.42 2.74
CA GLY A 100 7.69 -6.23 3.52
C GLY A 100 7.26 -4.94 2.88
N ASP A 101 7.42 -3.87 3.63
CA ASP A 101 7.33 -2.47 3.21
C ASP A 101 8.77 -1.95 3.09
N PHE A 102 9.36 -2.05 1.92
CA PHE A 102 10.77 -1.75 1.76
C PHE A 102 11.15 -1.20 0.38
N CYS A 103 12.30 -0.54 0.34
CA CYS A 103 13.09 -0.26 -0.85
C CYS A 103 14.52 -0.72 -0.61
N LEU A 104 15.11 -1.45 -1.56
CA LEU A 104 16.54 -1.72 -1.59
C LEU A 104 17.19 -0.84 -2.67
N LEU A 105 18.14 -0.01 -2.27
CA LEU A 105 18.90 0.84 -3.17
C LEU A 105 20.36 0.40 -3.14
N SER A 106 20.96 0.15 -4.30
CA SER A 106 22.37 -0.20 -4.41
C SER A 106 23.08 0.74 -5.35
N VAL A 107 24.30 1.17 -4.99
CA VAL A 107 25.14 2.06 -5.80
C VAL A 107 26.50 1.42 -5.96
N ASP A 108 26.99 1.29 -7.18
CA ASP A 108 28.33 0.75 -7.45
C ASP A 108 29.41 1.87 -7.50
N ASP A 109 30.65 1.47 -7.76
CA ASP A 109 31.82 2.35 -7.83
C ASP A 109 31.83 3.28 -9.06
N LYS A 110 30.93 3.06 -10.04
CA LYS A 110 30.72 3.91 -11.20
C LYS A 110 29.57 4.88 -11.02
N GLY A 111 28.78 4.73 -9.94
CA GLY A 111 27.59 5.49 -9.69
C GLY A 111 26.34 4.90 -10.37
N ASP A 112 26.41 3.69 -10.95
CA ASP A 112 25.24 3.00 -11.46
C ASP A 112 24.35 2.55 -10.27
N ILE A 113 23.03 2.72 -10.43
CA ILE A 113 22.07 2.52 -9.36
C ILE A 113 21.17 1.33 -9.70
N GLU A 114 20.96 0.45 -8.72
CA GLU A 114 19.90 -0.57 -8.76
C GLU A 114 18.88 -0.28 -7.66
N VAL A 115 17.60 -0.35 -8.00
CA VAL A 115 16.49 -0.19 -7.07
C VAL A 115 15.59 -1.42 -7.11
N VAL A 116 15.39 -2.05 -5.95
CA VAL A 116 14.38 -3.11 -5.77
C VAL A 116 13.25 -2.55 -4.94
N THR A 117 12.04 -2.65 -5.47
CA THR A 117 10.81 -2.20 -4.82
C THR A 117 10.07 -3.37 -4.17
N ASP A 118 9.35 -3.09 -3.08
CA ASP A 118 8.46 -4.07 -2.48
C ASP A 118 7.41 -4.60 -3.48
N PRO A 119 6.96 -5.86 -3.33
CA PRO A 119 6.07 -6.48 -4.31
C PRO A 119 4.62 -6.01 -4.23
N HIS A 120 4.25 -5.20 -3.25
CA HIS A 120 2.87 -4.89 -2.90
C HIS A 120 2.46 -3.44 -3.18
N GLY A 121 3.42 -2.53 -3.38
CA GLY A 121 3.21 -1.10 -3.54
C GLY A 121 2.97 -0.39 -2.20
N PHE A 122 3.50 -0.94 -1.10
CA PHE A 122 3.49 -0.32 0.23
C PHE A 122 4.39 0.92 0.28
N ASN A 123 5.52 0.84 -0.41
CA ASN A 123 6.51 1.90 -0.50
C ASN A 123 6.72 2.33 -1.96
N PRO A 124 5.82 3.17 -2.52
CA PRO A 124 5.94 3.62 -3.91
C PRO A 124 7.23 4.41 -4.12
N VAL A 125 8.06 4.01 -5.08
CA VAL A 125 9.32 4.69 -5.39
C VAL A 125 9.21 5.38 -6.74
N HIS A 126 9.66 6.62 -6.79
CA HIS A 126 9.67 7.46 -7.97
C HIS A 126 11.09 7.82 -8.39
N VAL A 127 11.31 7.91 -9.69
CA VAL A 127 12.49 8.52 -10.31
C VAL A 127 12.04 9.79 -10.97
N ILE A 128 12.62 10.92 -10.61
CA ILE A 128 12.34 12.23 -11.20
C ILE A 128 13.61 12.76 -11.85
N GLU A 129 13.50 13.14 -13.11
CA GLU A 129 14.60 13.66 -13.91
C GLU A 129 14.29 15.11 -14.29
N ASN A 130 15.06 16.02 -13.74
CA ASN A 130 15.09 17.42 -14.12
C ASN A 130 16.54 17.84 -14.38
N HIS A 131 17.06 18.87 -13.73
CA HIS A 131 18.51 19.14 -13.73
C HIS A 131 19.29 18.13 -12.88
N ASN A 132 18.63 17.50 -11.96
CA ASN A 132 19.13 16.49 -11.02
C ASN A 132 18.40 15.16 -11.24
N LEU A 133 18.98 14.07 -10.76
CA LEU A 133 18.30 12.78 -10.63
C LEU A 133 17.84 12.60 -9.18
N TRP A 134 16.55 12.34 -9.02
CA TRP A 134 15.94 12.03 -7.73
C TRP A 134 15.36 10.63 -7.75
N ILE A 135 15.65 9.85 -6.72
CA ILE A 135 14.98 8.56 -6.45
C ILE A 135 14.36 8.69 -5.05
N THR A 136 13.05 8.64 -4.96
CA THR A 136 12.36 8.96 -3.71
C THR A 136 11.03 8.20 -3.56
N ASN A 137 10.63 7.97 -2.33
CA ASN A 137 9.26 7.56 -1.98
C ASN A 137 8.42 8.72 -1.41
N ASN A 138 8.90 9.97 -1.59
CA ASN A 138 8.18 11.16 -1.14
C ASN A 138 8.41 12.31 -2.13
N LEU A 139 7.48 12.49 -3.05
CA LEU A 139 7.56 13.52 -4.09
C LEU A 139 7.58 14.95 -3.52
N LYS A 140 6.92 15.18 -2.39
CA LYS A 140 6.84 16.49 -1.74
C LYS A 140 8.21 17.05 -1.38
N ILE A 141 9.18 16.17 -1.02
CA ILE A 141 10.53 16.64 -0.71
C ILE A 141 11.21 17.23 -1.96
N VAL A 142 11.00 16.64 -3.13
CA VAL A 142 11.49 17.19 -4.40
C VAL A 142 10.82 18.52 -4.71
N GLY A 143 9.49 18.60 -4.52
CA GLY A 143 8.73 19.84 -4.67
C GLY A 143 9.18 20.96 -3.73
N LYS A 144 9.47 20.61 -2.46
CA LYS A 144 9.98 21.55 -1.46
C LYS A 144 11.35 22.12 -1.83
N ILE A 145 12.24 21.31 -2.39
CA ILE A 145 13.61 21.72 -2.74
C ILE A 145 13.64 22.43 -4.10
N GLU A 146 12.99 21.88 -5.11
CA GLU A 146 13.07 22.35 -6.50
C GLU A 146 11.95 23.34 -6.87
N GLY A 147 10.89 23.42 -6.06
CA GLY A 147 9.73 24.28 -6.29
C GLY A 147 9.03 23.98 -7.60
N THR A 148 8.74 25.01 -8.39
CA THR A 148 8.01 24.87 -9.67
C THR A 148 8.79 24.12 -10.75
N ARG A 149 10.10 23.93 -10.57
CA ARG A 149 10.95 23.17 -11.52
C ARG A 149 10.96 21.67 -11.26
N ALA A 150 10.38 21.24 -10.14
CA ALA A 150 10.39 19.83 -9.73
C ALA A 150 9.68 18.92 -10.74
N PHE A 151 8.49 19.35 -11.21
CA PHE A 151 7.59 18.49 -11.95
C PHE A 151 7.04 19.14 -13.22
N ASN A 152 7.03 18.38 -14.31
CA ASN A 152 6.31 18.68 -15.54
C ASN A 152 4.99 17.91 -15.51
N PHE A 153 3.94 18.50 -14.93
CA PHE A 153 2.63 17.89 -14.79
C PHE A 153 1.94 17.69 -16.15
N LYS A 154 1.36 16.52 -16.35
CA LYS A 154 0.56 16.20 -17.52
C LYS A 154 -0.78 16.95 -17.51
N PRO A 155 -1.42 17.16 -18.69
CA PRO A 155 -2.76 17.73 -18.77
C PRO A 155 -3.78 16.88 -17.99
N VAL A 156 -4.74 17.53 -17.35
CA VAL A 156 -5.76 16.86 -16.53
C VAL A 156 -6.59 15.84 -17.32
N ASP A 157 -6.91 16.12 -18.57
CA ASP A 157 -7.68 15.18 -19.40
C ASP A 157 -6.89 13.91 -19.73
N GLU A 158 -5.56 14.01 -19.89
CA GLU A 158 -4.68 12.85 -20.05
C GLU A 158 -4.69 12.00 -18.77
N VAL A 159 -4.59 12.63 -17.61
CA VAL A 159 -4.65 11.93 -16.31
C VAL A 159 -5.99 11.24 -16.13
N ILE A 160 -7.12 11.92 -16.39
CA ILE A 160 -8.45 11.33 -16.32
C ILE A 160 -8.58 10.12 -17.26
N ALA A 161 -8.08 10.22 -18.49
CA ALA A 161 -8.15 9.12 -19.45
C ALA A 161 -7.34 7.89 -19.02
N HIS A 162 -6.29 8.06 -18.23
CA HIS A 162 -5.39 6.99 -17.79
C HIS A 162 -5.62 6.52 -16.36
N SER A 163 -6.24 7.33 -15.49
CA SER A 163 -6.44 6.99 -14.07
C SER A 163 -7.15 5.65 -13.82
N MET A 164 -7.87 5.15 -14.82
CA MET A 164 -8.60 3.88 -14.76
C MET A 164 -7.90 2.73 -15.50
N LYS A 165 -6.68 2.91 -16.02
CA LYS A 165 -5.94 1.87 -16.77
C LYS A 165 -4.82 1.27 -15.93
N PRO A 166 -4.58 -0.05 -16.02
CA PRO A 166 -3.48 -0.71 -15.33
C PRO A 166 -2.19 -0.59 -16.17
N ASP A 167 -1.58 0.58 -16.21
CA ASP A 167 -0.33 0.82 -16.94
C ASP A 167 0.68 1.57 -16.06
N ASP A 168 1.88 1.78 -16.60
CA ASP A 168 2.99 2.49 -15.96
C ASP A 168 2.77 4.02 -15.96
N PHE A 169 1.52 4.47 -15.95
CA PHE A 169 1.19 5.89 -16.02
C PHE A 169 1.62 6.63 -14.76
N THR A 170 2.27 7.76 -14.96
CA THR A 170 2.54 8.74 -13.90
C THR A 170 1.96 10.09 -14.28
N PRO A 171 1.54 10.91 -13.29
CA PRO A 171 0.95 12.22 -13.57
C PRO A 171 1.97 13.29 -13.97
N VAL A 172 3.26 12.93 -14.03
CA VAL A 172 4.36 13.84 -14.43
C VAL A 172 5.13 13.28 -15.63
N SER A 173 5.54 14.15 -16.56
CA SER A 173 6.24 13.75 -17.80
C SER A 173 7.75 13.53 -17.57
N ASN A 174 8.32 14.20 -16.58
CA ASN A 174 9.73 14.08 -16.20
C ASN A 174 9.95 13.09 -15.06
N GLY A 175 9.03 12.15 -14.86
CA GLY A 175 9.11 11.16 -13.79
C GLY A 175 8.55 9.80 -14.15
N ARG A 176 8.97 8.81 -13.37
CA ARG A 176 8.49 7.43 -13.43
C ARG A 176 8.20 6.94 -12.02
N LYS A 177 7.10 6.23 -11.83
CA LYS A 177 6.91 5.37 -10.68
C LYS A 177 7.52 4.01 -11.00
N LEU A 178 8.39 3.50 -10.15
CA LEU A 178 8.98 2.17 -10.33
C LEU A 178 7.92 1.09 -10.10
N LYS A 179 8.00 0.00 -10.89
CA LYS A 179 7.04 -1.11 -10.78
C LYS A 179 7.16 -1.80 -9.43
N PRO A 180 6.06 -2.02 -8.70
CA PRO A 180 6.10 -2.83 -7.49
C PRO A 180 6.61 -4.25 -7.78
N GLY A 181 7.50 -4.77 -6.92
CA GLY A 181 8.12 -6.08 -7.10
C GLY A 181 9.06 -6.16 -8.29
N SER A 182 9.82 -5.12 -8.55
CA SER A 182 10.77 -5.08 -9.66
C SER A 182 12.18 -4.70 -9.20
N LEU A 183 13.15 -5.06 -10.04
CA LEU A 183 14.51 -4.53 -10.00
C LEU A 183 14.69 -3.59 -11.19
N SER A 184 15.00 -2.34 -10.91
CA SER A 184 15.25 -1.29 -11.89
C SER A 184 16.73 -0.90 -11.88
N LYS A 185 17.33 -0.73 -13.06
CA LYS A 185 18.72 -0.28 -13.21
C LYS A 185 18.75 1.08 -13.87
N ILE A 186 19.48 1.99 -13.28
CA ILE A 186 19.68 3.36 -13.76
C ILE A 186 21.17 3.55 -13.91
N ARG A 187 21.62 3.73 -15.15
CA ARG A 187 23.01 4.06 -15.44
C ARG A 187 23.16 5.56 -15.54
N THR A 188 24.22 6.06 -14.95
CA THR A 188 24.51 7.50 -14.93
C THR A 188 25.77 7.77 -15.76
N ASP A 189 25.71 8.78 -16.61
CA ASP A 189 26.89 9.35 -17.28
C ASP A 189 27.01 10.86 -16.96
N GLU A 190 28.06 11.50 -17.46
CA GLU A 190 28.31 12.91 -17.15
C GLU A 190 27.22 13.87 -17.65
N GLN A 191 26.39 13.45 -18.59
CA GLN A 191 25.41 14.35 -19.26
C GLN A 191 23.96 13.89 -19.15
N SER A 192 23.72 12.60 -18.88
CA SER A 192 22.37 12.03 -18.93
C SER A 192 22.20 10.85 -17.96
N TYR A 193 20.93 10.51 -17.72
CA TYR A 193 20.53 9.31 -17.02
C TYR A 193 19.89 8.34 -18.01
N HIS A 194 20.36 7.09 -17.99
CA HIS A 194 19.80 6.05 -18.84
C HIS A 194 19.08 5.03 -17.97
N TYR A 195 17.77 5.05 -18.06
CA TYR A 195 16.96 3.98 -17.50
C TYR A 195 17.13 2.73 -18.37
N ILE A 196 17.85 1.72 -17.85
CA ILE A 196 18.32 0.62 -18.68
C ILE A 196 17.34 -0.55 -18.68
N GLU A 197 16.81 -0.91 -17.51
CA GLU A 197 16.03 -2.13 -17.40
C GLU A 197 15.11 -2.09 -16.18
N THR A 198 13.87 -2.53 -16.36
CA THR A 198 13.03 -2.98 -15.25
C THR A 198 12.69 -4.44 -15.46
N ARG A 199 13.09 -5.27 -14.53
CA ARG A 199 12.77 -6.68 -14.52
C ARG A 199 11.82 -7.00 -13.38
N MET A 200 10.67 -7.61 -13.70
CA MET A 200 9.76 -8.13 -12.69
C MET A 200 10.41 -9.31 -11.96
N LEU A 201 10.34 -9.31 -10.65
CA LEU A 201 10.96 -10.32 -9.78
C LEU A 201 10.05 -11.51 -9.51
N SER A 202 8.75 -11.37 -9.77
CA SER A 202 7.79 -12.46 -9.57
C SER A 202 8.01 -13.58 -10.58
N THR A 203 8.40 -14.74 -10.09
CA THR A 203 8.64 -15.95 -10.89
C THR A 203 7.45 -16.91 -10.90
N LEU A 204 6.47 -16.72 -10.02
CA LEU A 204 5.39 -17.67 -9.78
C LEU A 204 4.16 -17.40 -10.67
N ILE A 205 4.38 -17.15 -11.96
CA ILE A 205 3.31 -17.13 -12.94
C ILE A 205 3.12 -18.56 -13.44
N ASN A 206 2.56 -19.41 -12.61
CA ASN A 206 1.97 -20.65 -13.11
C ASN A 206 0.51 -20.34 -13.45
N ASN A 207 0.16 -20.43 -14.72
CA ASN A 207 -1.22 -20.24 -15.18
C ASN A 207 -2.07 -21.53 -15.04
N ASN A 208 -1.54 -22.54 -14.38
CA ASN A 208 -2.26 -23.78 -14.16
C ASN A 208 -3.18 -23.64 -12.95
N LEU A 209 -4.45 -23.96 -13.14
CA LEU A 209 -5.39 -24.05 -12.03
C LEU A 209 -4.94 -25.14 -11.04
N LEU A 210 -4.99 -24.80 -9.75
CA LEU A 210 -4.72 -25.74 -8.68
C LEU A 210 -5.97 -26.61 -8.45
N SER A 211 -5.86 -27.91 -8.73
CA SER A 211 -6.87 -28.89 -8.36
C SER A 211 -6.68 -29.32 -6.89
N LEU A 212 -7.16 -28.49 -5.98
CA LEU A 212 -7.08 -28.73 -4.55
C LEU A 212 -8.46 -29.10 -3.97
N ARG A 213 -8.46 -30.02 -3.00
CA ARG A 213 -9.64 -30.25 -2.18
C ARG A 213 -9.87 -29.08 -1.25
N LYS A 214 -11.12 -28.80 -0.91
CA LYS A 214 -11.53 -27.64 -0.10
C LYS A 214 -10.86 -27.62 1.28
N ASP A 215 -10.78 -28.76 1.96
CA ASP A 215 -10.10 -28.88 3.26
C ASP A 215 -8.64 -28.47 3.16
N ARG A 216 -7.94 -28.85 2.10
CA ARG A 216 -6.56 -28.45 1.87
C ARG A 216 -6.41 -26.96 1.59
N VAL A 217 -7.37 -26.36 0.87
CA VAL A 217 -7.38 -24.89 0.67
C VAL A 217 -7.53 -24.16 2.00
N PHE A 218 -8.39 -24.66 2.90
CA PHE A 218 -8.57 -24.07 4.24
C PHE A 218 -7.29 -24.14 5.07
N GLU A 219 -6.59 -25.28 5.09
CA GLU A 219 -5.31 -25.44 5.79
C GLU A 219 -4.25 -24.45 5.27
N ILE A 220 -4.18 -24.25 3.95
CA ILE A 220 -3.23 -23.32 3.34
C ILE A 220 -3.59 -21.88 3.72
N ILE A 221 -4.86 -21.49 3.63
CA ILE A 221 -5.34 -20.16 4.02
C ILE A 221 -5.03 -19.89 5.50
N ASP A 222 -5.32 -20.85 6.37
CA ASP A 222 -5.04 -20.74 7.82
C ASP A 222 -3.56 -20.55 8.10
N SER A 223 -2.71 -21.35 7.48
CA SER A 223 -1.25 -21.24 7.59
C SER A 223 -0.74 -19.86 7.14
N ILE A 224 -1.26 -19.33 6.03
CA ILE A 224 -0.86 -18.02 5.50
C ILE A 224 -1.29 -16.91 6.46
N PHE A 225 -2.54 -16.92 6.93
CA PHE A 225 -3.00 -15.90 7.89
C PHE A 225 -2.23 -15.96 9.21
N THR A 226 -1.97 -17.16 9.73
CA THR A 226 -1.18 -17.34 10.95
C THR A 226 0.22 -16.74 10.77
N ALA A 227 0.90 -17.02 9.67
CA ALA A 227 2.22 -16.46 9.38
C ALA A 227 2.19 -14.94 9.25
N ASN A 228 1.20 -14.39 8.54
CA ASN A 228 1.07 -12.94 8.30
C ASN A 228 0.77 -12.16 9.59
N LEU A 229 -0.10 -12.68 10.45
CA LEU A 229 -0.40 -12.04 11.72
C LEU A 229 0.80 -12.06 12.68
N GLN A 230 1.60 -13.12 12.65
CA GLN A 230 2.80 -13.24 13.50
C GLN A 230 3.98 -12.44 12.96
N GLY A 231 4.10 -12.25 11.64
CA GLY A 231 5.20 -11.54 11.00
C GLY A 231 5.10 -10.01 11.13
N GLY A 232 3.88 -9.47 11.12
CA GLY A 232 3.64 -8.03 11.05
C GLY A 232 3.61 -7.30 12.40
N ALA A 233 3.24 -7.97 13.50
CA ALA A 233 3.09 -7.31 14.80
C ALA A 233 3.66 -8.15 15.94
N ARG A 234 4.27 -7.47 16.93
CA ARG A 234 4.77 -8.14 18.13
C ARG A 234 3.62 -8.81 18.89
N LYS A 235 3.82 -9.99 19.42
CA LYS A 235 2.82 -10.78 20.15
C LYS A 235 2.10 -10.04 21.30
N ASN A 236 2.75 -9.06 21.89
CA ASN A 236 2.20 -8.22 22.98
C ASN A 236 1.67 -6.87 22.49
N ALA A 237 1.63 -6.61 21.17
CA ALA A 237 1.13 -5.37 20.63
C ALA A 237 -0.38 -5.21 20.89
N THR A 238 -0.80 -3.97 21.11
CA THR A 238 -2.21 -3.59 21.04
C THR A 238 -2.57 -3.38 19.56
N ILE A 239 -3.49 -4.18 19.06
CA ILE A 239 -3.87 -4.17 17.65
C ILE A 239 -5.15 -3.37 17.45
N GLY A 240 -5.14 -2.51 16.43
CA GLY A 240 -6.31 -1.79 15.95
C GLY A 240 -6.87 -2.39 14.67
N ILE A 241 -8.19 -2.35 14.48
CA ILE A 241 -8.82 -2.84 13.26
C ILE A 241 -9.94 -1.88 12.82
N PRO A 242 -9.89 -1.36 11.58
CA PRO A 242 -11.04 -0.73 10.95
C PRO A 242 -12.13 -1.79 10.71
N LEU A 243 -13.21 -1.76 11.48
CA LEU A 243 -14.26 -2.78 11.48
C LEU A 243 -15.54 -2.26 10.85
N SER A 244 -15.93 -2.83 9.71
CA SER A 244 -17.19 -2.49 9.03
C SER A 244 -18.33 -3.48 9.34
N GLY A 245 -18.04 -4.58 10.06
CA GLY A 245 -18.98 -5.68 10.21
C GLY A 245 -19.22 -6.47 8.92
N GLY A 246 -18.44 -6.21 7.86
CA GLY A 246 -18.36 -7.05 6.66
C GLY A 246 -17.41 -8.23 6.88
N LEU A 247 -17.52 -9.27 6.02
CA LEU A 247 -16.77 -10.53 6.14
C LEU A 247 -15.27 -10.31 6.40
N ASP A 248 -14.62 -9.44 5.63
CA ASP A 248 -13.17 -9.31 5.59
C ASP A 248 -12.59 -8.74 6.89
N SER A 249 -13.11 -7.59 7.31
CA SER A 249 -12.69 -6.94 8.55
C SER A 249 -13.07 -7.80 9.77
N SER A 250 -14.20 -8.49 9.71
CA SER A 250 -14.67 -9.37 10.79
C SER A 250 -13.78 -10.62 10.92
N LEU A 251 -13.36 -11.23 9.79
CA LEU A 251 -12.40 -12.34 9.81
C LEU A 251 -11.06 -11.90 10.40
N ILE A 252 -10.51 -10.76 9.97
CA ILE A 252 -9.25 -10.25 10.54
C ILE A 252 -9.41 -9.96 12.03
N THR A 253 -10.56 -9.41 12.46
CA THR A 253 -10.84 -9.18 13.89
C THR A 253 -10.88 -10.50 14.67
N ALA A 254 -11.54 -11.52 14.12
CA ALA A 254 -11.62 -12.84 14.76
C ALA A 254 -10.24 -13.48 14.91
N LEU A 255 -9.44 -13.50 13.85
CA LEU A 255 -8.08 -14.06 13.88
C LEU A 255 -7.15 -13.25 14.80
N ALA A 256 -7.25 -11.93 14.81
CA ALA A 256 -6.48 -11.07 15.70
C ALA A 256 -6.85 -11.31 17.16
N SER A 257 -8.13 -11.48 17.49
CA SER A 257 -8.59 -11.76 18.85
C SER A 257 -8.08 -13.11 19.41
N GLN A 258 -7.74 -14.06 18.52
CA GLN A 258 -7.08 -15.31 18.92
C GLN A 258 -5.56 -15.17 19.08
N SER A 259 -4.96 -14.18 18.41
CA SER A 259 -3.50 -14.04 18.31
C SER A 259 -2.92 -13.00 19.28
N PHE A 260 -3.69 -11.97 19.62
CA PHE A 260 -3.25 -10.82 20.41
C PHE A 260 -4.09 -10.63 21.66
N LYS A 261 -3.46 -10.14 22.73
CA LYS A 261 -4.14 -9.93 24.02
C LYS A 261 -5.12 -8.78 24.01
N LYS A 262 -4.89 -7.78 23.18
CA LYS A 262 -5.68 -6.55 23.13
C LYS A 262 -5.98 -6.16 21.70
N VAL A 263 -7.28 -6.15 21.37
CA VAL A 263 -7.78 -5.74 20.05
C VAL A 263 -8.79 -4.59 20.25
N LYS A 264 -8.55 -3.49 19.58
CA LYS A 264 -9.44 -2.34 19.51
C LYS A 264 -9.99 -2.21 18.09
N THR A 265 -11.24 -1.81 17.97
CA THR A 265 -11.91 -1.70 16.68
C THR A 265 -12.56 -0.33 16.52
N TRP A 266 -12.57 0.18 15.30
CA TRP A 266 -13.22 1.44 14.95
C TRP A 266 -14.12 1.25 13.75
N SER A 267 -15.34 1.81 13.85
CA SER A 267 -16.25 1.94 12.71
C SER A 267 -16.47 3.40 12.39
N ILE A 268 -16.53 3.69 11.10
CA ILE A 268 -16.84 5.01 10.56
C ILE A 268 -18.10 4.94 9.70
N GLY A 269 -18.86 6.02 9.66
CA GLY A 269 -20.02 6.19 8.81
C GLY A 269 -20.35 7.67 8.72
N THR A 270 -21.34 8.02 7.89
CA THR A 270 -21.85 9.38 7.79
C THR A 270 -23.30 9.42 8.28
N GLU A 271 -23.88 10.63 8.41
CA GLU A 271 -25.32 10.81 8.67
C GLU A 271 -26.20 10.17 7.58
N ILE A 272 -25.66 9.97 6.36
CA ILE A 272 -26.39 9.37 5.23
C ILE A 272 -26.61 7.88 5.46
N SER A 273 -25.57 7.15 5.92
CA SER A 273 -25.61 5.71 6.20
C SER A 273 -24.37 5.25 6.95
N ASN A 274 -24.50 4.14 7.68
CA ASN A 274 -23.42 3.47 8.36
C ASN A 274 -23.73 1.96 8.53
N GLU A 275 -22.74 1.22 8.95
CA GLU A 275 -22.82 -0.23 9.18
C GLU A 275 -22.59 -0.60 10.67
N PHE A 276 -22.74 0.35 11.58
CA PHE A 276 -22.47 0.20 13.01
C PHE A 276 -23.15 -1.00 13.68
N PRO A 277 -24.44 -1.34 13.37
CA PRO A 277 -25.07 -2.50 13.98
C PRO A 277 -24.32 -3.82 13.72
N PHE A 278 -23.79 -4.02 12.52
CA PHE A 278 -23.05 -5.22 12.18
C PHE A 278 -21.67 -5.25 12.81
N ALA A 279 -20.99 -4.11 12.87
CA ALA A 279 -19.73 -3.99 13.57
C ALA A 279 -19.88 -4.23 15.07
N GLN A 280 -20.99 -3.80 15.67
CA GLN A 280 -21.31 -4.04 17.07
C GLN A 280 -21.50 -5.53 17.36
N ILE A 281 -22.24 -6.26 16.49
CA ILE A 281 -22.40 -7.72 16.61
C ILE A 281 -21.03 -8.43 16.64
N VAL A 282 -20.11 -8.04 15.75
CA VAL A 282 -18.77 -8.62 15.72
C VAL A 282 -17.98 -8.28 16.97
N SER A 283 -18.02 -7.03 17.41
CA SER A 283 -17.34 -6.56 18.62
C SER A 283 -17.83 -7.28 19.87
N ASP A 284 -19.14 -7.41 20.04
CA ASP A 284 -19.75 -8.11 21.17
C ASP A 284 -19.41 -9.61 21.16
N THR A 285 -19.42 -10.23 19.97
CA THR A 285 -19.07 -11.64 19.81
C THR A 285 -17.62 -11.93 20.18
N LEU A 286 -16.70 -11.04 19.82
CA LEU A 286 -15.25 -11.23 19.99
C LEU A 286 -14.68 -10.54 21.24
N GLY A 287 -15.48 -9.73 21.93
CA GLY A 287 -15.07 -9.01 23.13
C GLY A 287 -14.04 -7.90 22.86
N THR A 288 -14.13 -7.20 21.73
CA THR A 288 -13.19 -6.11 21.41
C THR A 288 -13.63 -4.77 21.99
N GLU A 289 -12.67 -3.87 22.28
CA GLU A 289 -12.99 -2.48 22.60
C GLU A 289 -13.38 -1.77 21.30
N HIS A 290 -14.66 -1.35 21.17
CA HIS A 290 -15.21 -0.79 19.93
C HIS A 290 -15.62 0.68 20.06
N GLU A 291 -15.16 1.50 19.14
CA GLU A 291 -15.52 2.91 19.03
C GLU A 291 -16.17 3.19 17.64
N VAL A 292 -17.21 4.00 17.61
CA VAL A 292 -17.88 4.43 16.38
C VAL A 292 -17.71 5.95 16.17
N LYS A 293 -17.58 6.38 14.92
CA LYS A 293 -17.49 7.79 14.55
C LYS A 293 -18.40 8.11 13.36
N ILE A 294 -19.35 9.02 13.57
CA ILE A 294 -20.07 9.66 12.48
C ILE A 294 -19.17 10.77 11.92
N LEU A 295 -18.86 10.69 10.64
CA LEU A 295 -18.05 11.66 9.93
C LEU A 295 -18.90 12.82 9.45
N SER A 296 -18.50 14.02 9.79
CA SER A 296 -19.00 15.25 9.18
C SER A 296 -18.44 15.44 7.76
N ASP A 297 -19.03 16.32 6.97
CA ASP A 297 -18.50 16.71 5.66
C ASP A 297 -17.04 17.19 5.75
N ARG A 298 -16.69 17.87 6.84
CA ARG A 298 -15.32 18.30 7.11
C ARG A 298 -14.39 17.10 7.34
N ASP A 299 -14.83 16.08 8.08
CA ASP A 299 -14.03 14.86 8.31
C ASP A 299 -13.79 14.11 6.98
N VAL A 300 -14.84 14.00 6.15
CA VAL A 300 -14.73 13.35 4.83
C VAL A 300 -13.75 14.11 3.94
N MET A 301 -13.92 15.43 3.81
CA MET A 301 -13.01 16.25 3.01
C MET A 301 -11.57 16.17 3.53
N SER A 302 -11.35 16.29 4.84
CA SER A 302 -10.02 16.16 5.44
C SER A 302 -9.38 14.81 5.11
N GLY A 303 -10.13 13.70 5.20
CA GLY A 303 -9.62 12.37 4.83
C GLY A 303 -9.22 12.27 3.36
N ILE A 304 -9.96 12.92 2.45
CA ILE A 304 -9.62 12.96 1.01
C ILE A 304 -8.34 13.78 0.78
N LEU A 305 -8.24 14.97 1.36
CA LEU A 305 -7.07 15.84 1.24
C LEU A 305 -5.80 15.12 1.73
N GLU A 306 -5.90 14.43 2.86
CA GLU A 306 -4.78 13.69 3.45
C GLU A 306 -4.41 12.45 2.64
N ALA A 307 -5.38 11.76 2.03
CA ALA A 307 -5.09 10.64 1.13
C ALA A 307 -4.30 11.12 -0.09
N ILE A 308 -4.69 12.25 -0.68
CA ILE A 308 -3.98 12.87 -1.80
C ILE A 308 -2.56 13.29 -1.38
N TYR A 309 -2.43 13.90 -0.21
CA TYR A 309 -1.15 14.44 0.27
C TYR A 309 -0.19 13.35 0.74
N HIS A 310 -0.61 12.49 1.67
CA HIS A 310 0.29 11.54 2.32
C HIS A 310 0.56 10.29 1.48
N ASN A 311 -0.46 9.74 0.80
CA ASN A 311 -0.31 8.58 -0.07
C ASN A 311 -0.04 8.95 -1.54
N GLU A 312 0.07 10.25 -1.84
CA GLU A 312 0.36 10.79 -3.18
C GLU A 312 -0.61 10.29 -4.25
N ILE A 313 -1.88 10.17 -3.87
CA ILE A 313 -2.97 9.72 -4.73
C ILE A 313 -3.46 10.89 -5.60
N PHE A 314 -3.62 10.66 -6.89
CA PHE A 314 -4.08 11.68 -7.84
C PHE A 314 -5.42 11.35 -8.52
N ASP A 315 -6.04 10.21 -8.20
CA ASP A 315 -7.33 9.81 -8.74
C ASP A 315 -8.45 9.85 -7.71
N GLY A 316 -9.68 10.05 -8.21
CA GLY A 316 -10.83 10.26 -7.35
C GLY A 316 -11.33 9.01 -6.63
N LEU A 317 -11.17 7.82 -7.21
CA LEU A 317 -11.64 6.58 -6.60
C LEU A 317 -10.75 6.17 -5.44
N SER A 318 -9.45 6.14 -5.66
CA SER A 318 -8.48 5.75 -4.61
C SER A 318 -8.48 6.76 -3.46
N SER A 319 -8.59 8.07 -3.73
CA SER A 319 -8.69 9.08 -2.67
C SER A 319 -9.97 8.94 -1.85
N GLU A 320 -11.10 8.61 -2.48
CA GLU A 320 -12.38 8.33 -1.82
C GLU A 320 -12.27 7.09 -0.91
N ILE A 321 -11.74 5.97 -1.43
CA ILE A 321 -11.56 4.73 -0.67
C ILE A 321 -10.67 4.96 0.55
N GLN A 322 -9.56 5.66 0.38
CA GLN A 322 -8.57 5.89 1.44
C GLN A 322 -9.04 6.92 2.48
N SER A 323 -9.92 7.84 2.13
CA SER A 323 -10.40 8.89 3.06
C SER A 323 -10.99 8.32 4.35
N GLY A 324 -11.68 7.19 4.28
CA GLY A 324 -12.19 6.47 5.44
C GLY A 324 -11.08 5.98 6.36
N LEU A 325 -10.03 5.39 5.80
CA LEU A 325 -8.89 4.89 6.58
C LEU A 325 -8.13 6.03 7.27
N PHE A 326 -7.96 7.18 6.63
CA PHE A 326 -7.33 8.35 7.27
C PHE A 326 -8.10 8.82 8.50
N ASN A 327 -9.43 8.77 8.47
CA ASN A 327 -10.24 9.06 9.65
C ASN A 327 -10.04 8.02 10.76
N VAL A 328 -9.86 6.74 10.41
CA VAL A 328 -9.51 5.70 11.40
C VAL A 328 -8.10 5.92 11.94
N TYR A 329 -7.12 6.31 11.11
CA TYR A 329 -5.75 6.60 11.58
C TYR A 329 -5.73 7.71 12.64
N LYS A 330 -6.51 8.78 12.45
CA LYS A 330 -6.68 9.85 13.45
C LYS A 330 -7.22 9.32 14.78
N LEU A 331 -8.23 8.46 14.72
CA LEU A 331 -8.86 7.89 15.93
C LEU A 331 -7.94 6.90 16.65
N ALA A 332 -7.13 6.15 15.92
CA ALA A 332 -6.26 5.10 16.44
C ALA A 332 -4.89 5.60 16.91
N SER A 333 -4.45 6.79 16.44
CA SER A 333 -3.16 7.38 16.79
C SER A 333 -2.95 7.45 18.31
N GLY A 334 -1.81 6.95 18.79
CA GLY A 334 -1.46 6.89 20.19
C GLY A 334 -2.25 5.87 21.03
N LYS A 335 -3.21 5.12 20.44
CA LYS A 335 -4.04 4.14 21.15
C LYS A 335 -3.68 2.69 20.85
N VAL A 336 -2.97 2.45 19.74
CA VAL A 336 -2.55 1.11 19.30
C VAL A 336 -1.14 1.15 18.72
N ASP A 337 -0.48 0.00 18.71
CA ASP A 337 0.88 -0.15 18.15
C ASP A 337 0.84 -0.36 16.63
N ALA A 338 -0.21 -1.03 16.14
CA ALA A 338 -0.39 -1.32 14.73
C ALA A 338 -1.86 -1.48 14.36
N LEU A 339 -2.17 -1.28 13.08
CA LEU A 339 -3.46 -1.58 12.49
C LEU A 339 -3.37 -2.81 11.58
N LEU A 340 -4.39 -3.67 11.65
CA LEU A 340 -4.63 -4.74 10.68
C LEU A 340 -5.90 -4.44 9.90
N THR A 341 -5.88 -4.58 8.57
CA THR A 341 -7.04 -4.28 7.75
C THR A 341 -7.57 -5.50 7.01
N GLY A 342 -8.87 -5.51 6.71
CA GLY A 342 -9.49 -6.47 5.79
C GLY A 342 -9.28 -6.12 4.30
N TYR A 343 -8.46 -5.13 4.00
CA TYR A 343 -8.29 -4.60 2.65
C TYR A 343 -7.56 -5.58 1.73
N GLY A 344 -7.95 -5.60 0.45
CA GLY A 344 -7.38 -6.50 -0.57
C GLY A 344 -8.14 -7.80 -0.80
N SER A 345 -8.97 -8.27 0.14
CA SER A 345 -9.70 -9.53 0.02
C SER A 345 -10.62 -9.58 -1.20
N ASP A 346 -11.26 -8.48 -1.53
CA ASP A 346 -12.19 -8.38 -2.67
C ASP A 346 -11.52 -8.74 -4.00
N LEU A 347 -10.28 -8.30 -4.16
CA LEU A 347 -9.48 -8.55 -5.37
C LEU A 347 -9.00 -9.99 -5.46
N LEU A 348 -8.80 -10.64 -4.33
CA LEU A 348 -8.29 -12.01 -4.27
C LEU A 348 -9.40 -13.05 -4.36
N PHE A 349 -10.48 -12.83 -3.62
CA PHE A 349 -11.58 -13.80 -3.46
C PHE A 349 -12.81 -13.48 -4.32
N GLY A 350 -12.69 -12.52 -5.25
CA GLY A 350 -13.75 -12.21 -6.21
C GLY A 350 -14.87 -11.30 -5.69
N GLY A 351 -14.66 -10.56 -4.59
CA GLY A 351 -15.67 -9.65 -4.04
C GLY A 351 -16.05 -8.48 -4.95
N ILE A 352 -15.24 -8.19 -5.97
CA ILE A 352 -15.53 -7.20 -7.02
C ILE A 352 -16.35 -7.78 -8.19
N LEU A 353 -16.54 -9.09 -8.22
CA LEU A 353 -17.33 -9.73 -9.27
C LEU A 353 -18.83 -9.50 -9.00
N ASN A 354 -19.59 -9.33 -10.08
CA ASN A 354 -21.04 -9.19 -9.97
C ASN A 354 -21.69 -10.57 -9.93
N PRO A 355 -22.36 -10.94 -8.83
CA PRO A 355 -23.13 -12.19 -8.76
C PRO A 355 -24.15 -12.28 -9.92
N GLY A 356 -24.29 -13.42 -10.53
CA GLY A 356 -25.16 -13.65 -11.67
C GLY A 356 -24.63 -13.23 -13.03
N SER A 357 -23.44 -12.61 -13.09
CA SER A 357 -22.76 -12.34 -14.36
C SER A 357 -21.84 -13.51 -14.76
N PHE A 358 -21.79 -13.80 -16.05
CA PHE A 358 -20.84 -14.77 -16.60
C PHE A 358 -19.47 -14.13 -16.80
N TYR A 359 -18.42 -14.80 -16.33
CA TYR A 359 -17.02 -14.41 -16.52
C TYR A 359 -16.27 -15.54 -17.21
N SER A 360 -15.76 -15.33 -18.41
CA SER A 360 -14.98 -16.33 -19.15
C SER A 360 -13.60 -16.60 -18.53
N ALA A 361 -13.02 -15.62 -17.83
CA ALA A 361 -11.71 -15.69 -17.20
C ALA A 361 -11.63 -14.86 -15.91
N PRO A 362 -12.37 -15.23 -14.84
CA PRO A 362 -12.44 -14.42 -13.63
C PRO A 362 -11.07 -14.25 -12.95
N ASN A 363 -10.22 -15.28 -12.94
CA ASN A 363 -8.88 -15.19 -12.36
C ASN A 363 -7.98 -14.17 -13.08
N LYS A 364 -8.11 -14.06 -14.41
CA LYS A 364 -7.36 -13.06 -15.18
C LYS A 364 -7.81 -11.66 -14.83
N LEU A 365 -9.13 -11.42 -14.80
CA LEU A 365 -9.69 -10.13 -14.40
C LEU A 365 -9.23 -9.71 -13.00
N LEU A 366 -9.31 -10.62 -12.03
CA LEU A 366 -8.86 -10.36 -10.66
C LEU A 366 -7.36 -10.08 -10.59
N ALA A 367 -6.54 -10.83 -11.34
CA ALA A 367 -5.09 -10.60 -11.39
C ALA A 367 -4.73 -9.22 -11.99
N GLU A 368 -5.47 -8.77 -13.01
CA GLU A 368 -5.34 -7.43 -13.60
C GLU A 368 -5.71 -6.35 -12.58
N GLN A 369 -6.77 -6.55 -11.78
CA GLN A 369 -7.14 -5.61 -10.72
C GLN A 369 -6.12 -5.59 -9.57
N VAL A 370 -5.57 -6.75 -9.16
CA VAL A 370 -4.46 -6.81 -8.19
C VAL A 370 -3.26 -6.02 -8.71
N TYR A 371 -2.85 -6.22 -9.96
CA TYR A 371 -1.74 -5.49 -10.57
C TYR A 371 -2.00 -3.99 -10.56
N ARG A 372 -3.19 -3.57 -10.99
CA ARG A 372 -3.59 -2.17 -11.04
C ARG A 372 -3.55 -1.50 -9.67
N THR A 373 -4.13 -2.15 -8.64
CA THR A 373 -4.22 -1.57 -7.30
C THR A 373 -2.85 -1.33 -6.66
N LYS A 374 -1.83 -2.11 -7.02
CA LYS A 374 -0.44 -1.85 -6.60
C LYS A 374 0.11 -0.50 -7.07
N TRP A 375 -0.49 0.10 -8.09
CA TRP A 375 -0.08 1.39 -8.65
C TRP A 375 -0.81 2.59 -8.06
N THR A 376 -1.98 2.39 -7.45
CA THR A 376 -2.86 3.50 -7.04
C THR A 376 -2.39 4.27 -5.80
N GLY A 377 -1.47 3.73 -5.02
CA GLY A 377 -1.10 4.27 -3.70
C GLY A 377 -2.06 3.89 -2.57
N GLU A 378 -3.12 3.12 -2.86
CA GLU A 378 -4.10 2.68 -1.86
C GLU A 378 -3.49 1.84 -0.74
N PHE A 379 -2.43 1.08 -1.04
CA PHE A 379 -1.69 0.29 -0.06
C PHE A 379 -0.48 1.02 0.53
N SER A 380 -0.25 2.29 0.16
CA SER A 380 0.87 3.06 0.74
C SER A 380 0.73 3.18 2.26
N THR A 381 1.82 2.88 2.96
CA THR A 381 1.89 2.97 4.42
C THR A 381 2.21 4.37 4.92
N SER A 382 2.51 5.32 4.01
CA SER A 382 2.92 6.70 4.34
C SER A 382 1.89 7.44 5.18
N GLY A 383 0.60 7.30 4.85
CA GLY A 383 -0.48 7.94 5.61
C GLY A 383 -0.60 7.42 7.04
N ALA A 384 -0.54 6.12 7.26
CA ALA A 384 -0.54 5.55 8.60
C ALA A 384 0.69 5.99 9.40
N SER A 385 1.85 6.01 8.75
CA SER A 385 3.11 6.44 9.35
C SER A 385 3.10 7.90 9.82
N HIS A 386 2.40 8.79 9.10
CA HIS A 386 2.18 10.18 9.53
C HIS A 386 1.51 10.25 10.92
N TYR A 387 0.60 9.34 11.21
CA TYR A 387 -0.08 9.22 12.51
C TYR A 387 0.69 8.38 13.55
N GLY A 388 1.94 8.02 13.27
CA GLY A 388 2.75 7.18 14.16
C GLY A 388 2.28 5.72 14.21
N LEU A 389 1.50 5.28 13.22
CA LEU A 389 0.94 3.94 13.14
C LEU A 389 1.67 3.08 12.11
N LYS A 390 1.83 1.79 12.41
CA LYS A 390 2.12 0.77 11.42
C LYS A 390 0.80 0.21 10.90
N VAL A 391 0.69 -0.04 9.61
CA VAL A 391 -0.47 -0.69 9.00
C VAL A 391 -0.03 -1.96 8.27
N TYR A 392 -0.75 -3.04 8.50
CA TYR A 392 -0.54 -4.32 7.82
C TYR A 392 -1.82 -4.77 7.15
N HIS A 393 -1.65 -5.43 6.00
CA HIS A 393 -2.75 -5.92 5.18
C HIS A 393 -2.66 -7.44 5.06
N PRO A 394 -3.23 -8.23 6.01
CA PRO A 394 -3.05 -9.69 6.05
C PRO A 394 -3.48 -10.43 4.79
N PHE A 395 -4.43 -9.88 4.02
CA PHE A 395 -4.80 -10.41 2.73
C PHE A 395 -3.76 -10.13 1.63
N TRP A 396 -2.97 -9.07 1.75
CA TRP A 396 -2.12 -8.55 0.69
C TRP A 396 -0.68 -9.04 0.84
N ASN A 397 -0.44 -10.31 0.46
CA ASN A 397 0.88 -10.96 0.47
C ASN A 397 1.03 -11.90 -0.72
N ASN A 398 2.25 -12.20 -1.12
CA ASN A 398 2.55 -13.01 -2.31
C ASN A 398 1.97 -14.42 -2.24
N SER A 399 1.99 -15.06 -1.07
CA SER A 399 1.49 -16.43 -0.89
C SER A 399 -0.01 -16.50 -1.15
N LEU A 400 -0.80 -15.58 -0.58
CA LEU A 400 -2.24 -15.54 -0.76
C LEU A 400 -2.63 -15.08 -2.16
N ILE A 401 -1.92 -14.07 -2.71
CA ILE A 401 -2.09 -13.61 -4.10
C ILE A 401 -1.84 -14.76 -5.06
N SER A 402 -0.77 -15.54 -4.87
CA SER A 402 -0.43 -16.69 -5.69
C SER A 402 -1.45 -17.81 -5.58
N LEU A 403 -1.86 -18.15 -4.36
CA LEU A 403 -2.92 -19.14 -4.13
C LEU A 403 -4.20 -18.73 -4.86
N CYS A 404 -4.71 -17.54 -4.57
CA CYS A 404 -5.97 -17.06 -5.14
C CYS A 404 -5.94 -16.94 -6.66
N ARG A 405 -4.83 -16.54 -7.24
CA ARG A 405 -4.66 -16.47 -8.70
C ARG A 405 -4.85 -17.81 -9.39
N ASN A 406 -4.44 -18.89 -8.72
CA ASN A 406 -4.42 -20.25 -9.28
C ASN A 406 -5.55 -21.16 -8.78
N LEU A 407 -6.39 -20.70 -7.83
CA LEU A 407 -7.57 -21.47 -7.40
C LEU A 407 -8.61 -21.57 -8.52
N ASP A 408 -9.32 -22.69 -8.54
CA ASP A 408 -10.49 -22.85 -9.41
C ASP A 408 -11.48 -21.69 -9.17
N PRO A 409 -12.01 -21.07 -10.24
CA PRO A 409 -12.99 -19.98 -10.12
C PRO A 409 -14.19 -20.27 -9.21
N ASP A 410 -14.63 -21.53 -9.11
CA ASP A 410 -15.75 -21.96 -8.25
C ASP A 410 -15.47 -21.71 -6.75
N PHE A 411 -14.22 -21.61 -6.35
CA PHE A 411 -13.86 -21.18 -4.99
C PHE A 411 -14.14 -19.70 -4.73
N LYS A 412 -14.27 -18.88 -5.77
CA LYS A 412 -14.47 -17.43 -5.68
C LYS A 412 -15.90 -17.03 -5.90
N ILE A 413 -16.52 -17.55 -6.96
CA ILE A 413 -17.90 -17.25 -7.31
C ILE A 413 -18.62 -18.56 -7.63
N LYS A 414 -19.69 -18.84 -6.88
CA LYS A 414 -20.51 -20.05 -7.04
C LYS A 414 -21.93 -19.75 -6.57
N ASP A 415 -22.93 -20.30 -7.26
CA ASP A 415 -24.35 -20.20 -6.88
C ASP A 415 -24.84 -18.77 -6.61
N ASN A 416 -24.36 -17.80 -7.42
CA ASN A 416 -24.57 -16.36 -7.25
C ASN A 416 -23.97 -15.73 -5.98
N GLU A 417 -23.07 -16.43 -5.28
CA GLU A 417 -22.34 -15.92 -4.15
C GLU A 417 -20.87 -15.64 -4.53
N VAL A 418 -20.35 -14.50 -4.10
CA VAL A 418 -18.93 -14.14 -4.21
C VAL A 418 -18.18 -14.46 -2.92
N LYS A 419 -16.85 -14.61 -3.03
CA LYS A 419 -15.99 -14.96 -1.89
C LYS A 419 -16.33 -16.33 -1.28
N ASN A 420 -16.83 -17.24 -2.06
CA ASN A 420 -17.37 -18.52 -1.57
C ASN A 420 -16.42 -19.24 -0.61
N VAL A 421 -15.16 -19.48 -1.03
CA VAL A 421 -14.18 -20.17 -0.18
C VAL A 421 -13.84 -19.38 1.09
N LEU A 422 -13.80 -18.06 1.04
CA LEU A 422 -13.51 -17.23 2.20
C LEU A 422 -14.65 -17.28 3.23
N ARG A 423 -15.90 -17.27 2.76
CA ARG A 423 -17.10 -17.44 3.60
C ARG A 423 -17.11 -18.81 4.27
N GLU A 424 -16.93 -19.87 3.49
CA GLU A 424 -16.91 -21.24 4.02
C GLU A 424 -15.75 -21.46 5.02
N TYR A 425 -14.54 -20.92 4.72
CA TYR A 425 -13.41 -20.95 5.64
C TYR A 425 -13.77 -20.21 6.95
N THR A 426 -14.25 -18.98 6.85
CA THR A 426 -14.64 -18.18 8.01
C THR A 426 -15.72 -18.87 8.85
N GLY A 427 -16.75 -19.44 8.21
CA GLY A 427 -17.81 -20.20 8.88
C GLY A 427 -17.30 -21.48 9.56
N SER A 428 -16.25 -22.11 9.00
CA SER A 428 -15.64 -23.32 9.61
C SER A 428 -14.91 -23.03 10.92
N LEU A 429 -14.41 -21.81 11.11
CA LEU A 429 -13.72 -21.37 12.34
C LEU A 429 -14.67 -21.21 13.54
N LYS A 430 -15.96 -20.99 13.31
CA LYS A 430 -17.00 -20.79 14.34
C LYS A 430 -16.75 -19.60 15.29
N TYR A 431 -15.97 -18.60 14.86
CA TYR A 431 -15.71 -17.40 15.65
C TYR A 431 -16.76 -16.32 15.45
N LEU A 432 -17.47 -16.34 14.32
CA LEU A 432 -18.42 -15.32 13.91
C LEU A 432 -19.80 -15.94 13.65
N PRO A 433 -20.89 -15.19 13.90
CA PRO A 433 -22.24 -15.65 13.57
C PRO A 433 -22.49 -15.66 12.07
N ASP A 434 -23.36 -16.56 11.61
CA ASP A 434 -23.68 -16.75 10.19
C ASP A 434 -24.20 -15.47 9.50
N GLU A 435 -24.93 -14.63 10.21
CA GLU A 435 -25.39 -13.34 9.69
C GLU A 435 -24.27 -12.36 9.27
N ILE A 436 -23.07 -12.51 9.86
CA ILE A 436 -21.86 -11.76 9.47
C ILE A 436 -21.13 -12.49 8.34
N VAL A 437 -20.97 -13.81 8.45
CA VAL A 437 -20.25 -14.62 7.46
C VAL A 437 -20.94 -14.56 6.08
N TRP A 438 -22.25 -14.63 6.05
CA TRP A 438 -23.06 -14.66 4.83
C TRP A 438 -23.67 -13.31 4.46
N ARG A 439 -23.30 -12.25 5.16
CA ARG A 439 -23.75 -10.90 4.85
C ARG A 439 -23.41 -10.49 3.43
N LYS A 440 -24.35 -9.80 2.77
CA LYS A 440 -24.12 -9.24 1.44
C LYS A 440 -22.91 -8.29 1.46
N LYS A 441 -22.04 -8.41 0.46
CA LYS A 441 -20.88 -7.55 0.31
C LYS A 441 -21.27 -6.11 0.02
N ILE A 442 -20.66 -5.17 0.76
CA ILE A 442 -20.72 -3.72 0.52
C ILE A 442 -19.30 -3.17 0.68
N GLY A 443 -18.86 -2.29 -0.22
CA GLY A 443 -17.55 -1.64 -0.15
C GLY A 443 -17.46 -0.66 1.03
N ILE A 444 -16.27 -0.44 1.59
CA ILE A 444 -16.10 0.46 2.74
C ILE A 444 -16.59 1.89 2.46
N HIS A 445 -16.31 2.43 1.28
CA HIS A 445 -16.73 3.77 0.86
C HIS A 445 -18.24 3.87 0.58
N GLU A 446 -18.87 2.75 0.22
CA GLU A 446 -20.31 2.64 0.02
C GLU A 446 -21.06 2.45 1.35
N GLY A 447 -20.61 1.51 2.20
CA GLY A 447 -21.24 1.20 3.48
C GLY A 447 -21.17 2.36 4.48
N SER A 448 -20.06 3.08 4.49
CA SER A 448 -19.91 4.32 5.25
C SER A 448 -20.59 5.55 4.60
N SER A 449 -21.00 5.44 3.35
CA SER A 449 -21.52 6.53 2.50
C SER A 449 -20.56 7.70 2.28
N VAL A 450 -19.25 7.50 2.45
CA VAL A 450 -18.22 8.50 2.13
C VAL A 450 -18.28 8.88 0.64
N ASN A 451 -18.57 7.93 -0.25
CA ASN A 451 -18.75 8.18 -1.69
C ASN A 451 -19.88 9.18 -1.99
N LYS A 452 -21.00 9.10 -1.27
CA LYS A 452 -22.13 10.04 -1.41
C LYS A 452 -21.78 11.41 -0.82
N ALA A 453 -21.17 11.43 0.36
CA ALA A 453 -20.73 12.68 0.98
C ALA A 453 -19.70 13.41 0.09
N PHE A 454 -18.73 12.71 -0.50
CA PHE A 454 -17.78 13.31 -1.43
C PHE A 454 -18.46 13.85 -2.70
N ALA A 455 -19.38 13.09 -3.29
CA ALA A 455 -20.15 13.53 -4.46
C ALA A 455 -20.95 14.81 -4.15
N ASN A 456 -21.61 14.87 -2.99
CA ASN A 456 -22.36 16.05 -2.54
C ASN A 456 -21.43 17.27 -2.37
N LEU A 457 -20.27 17.10 -1.76
CA LEU A 457 -19.28 18.17 -1.59
C LEU A 457 -18.78 18.75 -2.92
N LEU A 458 -18.72 17.92 -3.97
CA LEU A 458 -18.36 18.34 -5.33
C LEU A 458 -19.57 18.75 -6.18
N ASN A 459 -20.78 18.65 -5.66
CA ASN A 459 -22.02 18.86 -6.41
C ASN A 459 -22.10 18.02 -7.71
N THR A 460 -21.74 16.73 -7.60
CA THR A 460 -21.69 15.78 -8.71
C THR A 460 -22.39 14.46 -8.38
N SER A 461 -22.50 13.55 -9.36
CA SER A 461 -23.02 12.20 -9.11
C SER A 461 -21.98 11.29 -8.45
N VAL A 462 -22.45 10.27 -7.71
CA VAL A 462 -21.61 9.32 -6.99
C VAL A 462 -20.61 8.63 -7.92
N ASP A 463 -21.03 8.28 -9.13
CA ASP A 463 -20.22 7.54 -10.11
C ASP A 463 -19.41 8.45 -11.04
N ASN A 464 -19.44 9.78 -10.84
CA ASN A 464 -18.67 10.71 -11.67
C ASN A 464 -17.20 10.76 -11.24
N TYR A 465 -16.48 9.65 -11.46
CA TYR A 465 -15.06 9.56 -11.14
C TYR A 465 -14.17 10.46 -12.00
N LYS A 466 -14.66 10.97 -13.13
CA LYS A 466 -13.93 11.98 -13.92
C LYS A 466 -13.80 13.28 -13.13
N GLU A 467 -14.91 13.76 -12.55
CA GLU A 467 -14.89 15.01 -11.76
C GLU A 467 -14.14 14.83 -10.44
N LYS A 468 -14.32 13.69 -9.77
CA LYS A 468 -13.54 13.36 -8.57
C LYS A 468 -12.04 13.29 -8.87
N THR A 469 -11.62 12.75 -10.02
CA THR A 469 -10.21 12.72 -10.45
C THR A 469 -9.70 14.10 -10.81
N ARG A 470 -10.51 14.94 -11.49
CA ARG A 470 -10.16 16.35 -11.74
C ARG A 470 -9.86 17.09 -10.44
N PHE A 471 -10.72 16.94 -9.45
CA PHE A 471 -10.53 17.50 -8.11
C PHE A 471 -9.24 16.99 -7.46
N ALA A 472 -9.08 15.66 -7.37
CA ALA A 472 -7.93 15.05 -6.70
C ALA A 472 -6.61 15.44 -7.39
N TYR A 473 -6.55 15.42 -8.71
CA TYR A 473 -5.34 15.77 -9.44
C TYR A 473 -5.01 17.27 -9.37
N THR A 474 -6.00 18.15 -9.34
CA THR A 474 -5.76 19.58 -9.13
C THR A 474 -5.06 19.84 -7.80
N LEU A 475 -5.55 19.20 -6.74
CA LEU A 475 -4.90 19.29 -5.42
C LEU A 475 -3.55 18.59 -5.37
N TYR A 476 -3.42 17.43 -6.00
CA TYR A 476 -2.15 16.74 -6.11
C TYR A 476 -1.03 17.64 -6.66
N LYS A 477 -1.30 18.42 -7.69
CA LYS A 477 -0.31 19.37 -8.25
C LYS A 477 0.15 20.41 -7.23
N GLU A 478 -0.79 20.97 -6.47
CA GLU A 478 -0.48 21.97 -5.44
C GLU A 478 0.29 21.34 -4.26
N PHE A 479 -0.13 20.15 -3.85
CA PHE A 479 0.48 19.42 -2.73
C PHE A 479 1.89 18.93 -3.05
N MET A 480 2.11 18.36 -4.23
CA MET A 480 3.44 17.85 -4.60
C MET A 480 4.46 18.97 -4.78
N GLN A 481 4.03 20.20 -5.06
CA GLN A 481 4.90 21.38 -5.10
C GLN A 481 5.00 22.14 -3.76
N GLU A 482 4.41 21.61 -2.68
CA GLU A 482 4.37 22.25 -1.36
C GLU A 482 3.80 23.69 -1.40
N LYS A 483 2.91 23.99 -2.36
CA LYS A 483 2.22 25.29 -2.48
C LYS A 483 0.99 25.38 -1.58
N LEU A 484 0.50 24.25 -1.13
CA LEU A 484 -0.66 24.12 -0.27
C LEU A 484 -0.45 22.91 0.65
N LEU A 485 -0.87 23.02 1.91
CA LEU A 485 -0.95 21.91 2.84
C LEU A 485 -2.41 21.53 3.08
N PRO A 486 -2.70 20.27 3.48
CA PRO A 486 -4.08 19.82 3.71
C PRO A 486 -4.87 20.71 4.69
N GLU A 487 -4.24 21.18 5.76
CA GLU A 487 -4.83 22.05 6.78
C GLU A 487 -5.12 23.48 6.27
N GLU A 488 -4.46 23.92 5.21
CA GLU A 488 -4.64 25.22 4.57
C GLU A 488 -5.72 25.22 3.49
N ALA A 489 -6.21 24.03 3.10
CA ALA A 489 -7.19 23.83 2.04
C ALA A 489 -8.62 24.16 2.52
N THR A 490 -8.88 25.45 2.78
CA THR A 490 -10.23 25.91 3.16
C THR A 490 -11.24 25.77 2.01
N PRO A 491 -12.56 25.73 2.29
CA PRO A 491 -13.57 25.67 1.24
C PRO A 491 -13.45 26.78 0.18
N GLU A 492 -13.04 27.99 0.58
CA GLU A 492 -12.80 29.12 -0.32
C GLU A 492 -11.64 28.82 -1.26
N LYS A 493 -10.51 28.34 -0.71
CA LYS A 493 -9.31 27.98 -1.46
C LYS A 493 -9.58 26.86 -2.46
N LEU A 494 -10.33 25.83 -2.03
CA LEU A 494 -10.72 24.73 -2.91
C LEU A 494 -11.56 25.22 -4.08
N ARG A 495 -12.55 26.12 -3.84
CA ARG A 495 -13.35 26.71 -4.92
C ARG A 495 -12.52 27.52 -5.90
N GLU A 496 -11.57 28.33 -5.40
CA GLU A 496 -10.65 29.09 -6.27
C GLU A 496 -9.78 28.17 -7.15
N LEU A 497 -9.25 27.09 -6.59
CA LEU A 497 -8.43 26.12 -7.33
C LEU A 497 -9.24 25.41 -8.40
N MET A 498 -10.45 24.97 -8.07
CA MET A 498 -11.32 24.28 -9.03
C MET A 498 -11.80 25.20 -10.15
N ALA A 499 -11.99 26.48 -9.90
CA ALA A 499 -12.35 27.46 -10.92
C ALA A 499 -11.23 27.73 -11.95
N LYS A 500 -9.97 27.39 -11.62
CA LYS A 500 -8.78 27.54 -12.47
C LYS A 500 -8.38 26.24 -13.18
N ALA A 501 -8.94 25.10 -12.78
CA ALA A 501 -8.62 23.76 -13.29
C ALA A 501 -9.44 23.39 -14.53
#